data_e6cfc4d495553fc73f9c3683433c76f5
#
_entry.id   e6cfc4d495553fc73f9c3683433c76f5
#
_cell.length_a   1.000
_cell.length_b   1.000
_cell.length_c   1.000
_cell.angle_alpha   90.00
_cell.angle_beta   90.00
_cell.angle_gamma   90.00
#
_symmetry.space_group_name_H-M   'P 1'
#
loop_
_entity.id
_entity.type
_entity.pdbx_description
1 polymer ?
#
loop_
_entity_poly.entity_id
_entity_poly.type
_entity_poly.pdbx_seq_one_letter_code
_entity_poly.pdbx_strand_id
1 'polypeptide(L)'
;MKKLVFILVLLIYCSLATAQEQGDFRVQIAGDYKLQINDLGGNAGFEYFFADRFSFAPSFTYWFPDIGRSYSLNADLRYYLTEGISQVYLVGGYNNFWLNLQPGEPGQVLSRAGANFGVGAFLDLMDQFGVVTEFKLQSQNTRQPVLRVGVVFKL
;
A
#
# COMPACT_ATOMS: atom_id res chain seq x y z
N MET A 1 -14.51 6.81 -32.27
CA MET A 1 -15.63 6.05 -31.70
C MET A 1 -15.33 4.55 -31.60
N LYS A 2 -14.85 3.85 -32.67
CA LYS A 2 -14.55 2.40 -32.62
C LYS A 2 -13.49 1.99 -31.59
N LYS A 3 -12.44 2.81 -31.36
CA LYS A 3 -11.40 2.53 -30.35
C LYS A 3 -11.92 2.65 -28.91
N LEU A 4 -12.86 3.57 -28.67
CA LEU A 4 -13.48 3.76 -27.36
C LEU A 4 -14.40 2.59 -26.98
N VAL A 5 -15.14 2.07 -27.96
CA VAL A 5 -15.99 0.89 -27.81
C VAL A 5 -15.15 -0.36 -27.54
N PHE A 6 -13.98 -0.50 -28.18
CA PHE A 6 -13.08 -1.62 -27.96
C PHE A 6 -12.48 -1.62 -26.55
N ILE A 7 -12.11 -0.43 -26.04
CA ILE A 7 -11.62 -0.26 -24.66
C ILE A 7 -12.76 -0.56 -23.66
N LEU A 8 -13.98 -0.11 -23.95
CA LEU A 8 -15.12 -0.38 -23.07
C LEU A 8 -15.49 -1.87 -23.03
N VAL A 9 -15.43 -2.55 -24.17
CA VAL A 9 -15.64 -4.01 -24.26
C VAL A 9 -14.52 -4.77 -23.53
N LEU A 10 -13.27 -4.33 -23.65
CA LEU A 10 -12.14 -4.94 -22.93
C LEU A 10 -12.30 -4.78 -21.41
N LEU A 11 -12.78 -3.62 -20.94
CA LEU A 11 -13.08 -3.37 -19.53
C LEU A 11 -14.22 -4.24 -19.00
N ILE A 12 -15.25 -4.51 -19.83
CA ILE A 12 -16.38 -5.39 -19.47
C ILE A 12 -15.95 -6.87 -19.42
N TYR A 13 -15.02 -7.30 -20.28
CA TYR A 13 -14.49 -8.67 -20.23
C TYR A 13 -13.59 -8.95 -19.01
N CYS A 14 -12.91 -7.92 -18.47
CA CYS A 14 -12.13 -8.05 -17.22
C CYS A 14 -13.00 -8.22 -15.97
N SER A 15 -14.31 -7.95 -16.04
CA SER A 15 -15.23 -8.05 -14.89
C SER A 15 -15.83 -9.44 -14.65
N LEU A 16 -15.44 -10.46 -15.42
CA LEU A 16 -15.95 -11.84 -15.29
C LEU A 16 -14.98 -12.79 -14.55
N ALA A 17 -13.87 -12.28 -14.01
CA ALA A 17 -12.96 -13.05 -13.18
C ALA A 17 -13.45 -13.03 -11.72
N THR A 18 -13.41 -14.17 -11.07
CA THR A 18 -13.85 -14.44 -9.69
C THR A 18 -13.57 -13.25 -8.74
N ALA A 19 -14.65 -12.71 -8.18
CA ALA A 19 -14.62 -11.63 -7.23
C ALA A 19 -13.78 -12.03 -5.99
N GLN A 20 -13.03 -11.09 -5.45
CA GLN A 20 -12.49 -11.20 -4.10
C GLN A 20 -13.66 -11.30 -3.14
N GLU A 21 -13.72 -12.39 -2.39
CA GLU A 21 -14.84 -12.62 -1.49
C GLU A 21 -14.72 -11.75 -0.25
N GLN A 22 -15.84 -11.20 0.18
CA GLN A 22 -15.94 -10.53 1.48
C GLN A 22 -15.50 -11.51 2.57
N GLY A 23 -14.56 -11.07 3.42
CA GLY A 23 -14.01 -11.90 4.49
C GLY A 23 -12.58 -12.37 4.24
N ASP A 24 -12.05 -12.20 3.03
CA ASP A 24 -10.65 -12.53 2.73
C ASP A 24 -9.68 -11.75 3.61
N PHE A 25 -8.65 -12.44 4.07
CA PHE A 25 -7.59 -11.88 4.89
C PHE A 25 -6.22 -12.17 4.26
N ARG A 26 -5.37 -11.14 4.23
CA ARG A 26 -4.02 -11.23 3.66
C ARG A 26 -3.01 -10.61 4.61
N VAL A 27 -1.82 -11.17 4.67
CA VAL A 27 -0.66 -10.61 5.40
C VAL A 27 0.39 -10.20 4.38
N GLN A 28 0.97 -9.02 4.55
CA GLN A 28 2.02 -8.51 3.67
C GLN A 28 3.31 -8.22 4.41
N ILE A 29 4.44 -8.51 3.75
CA ILE A 29 5.79 -8.07 4.13
C ILE A 29 6.39 -7.38 2.91
N ALA A 30 6.89 -6.17 3.09
CA ALA A 30 7.34 -5.35 1.97
C ALA A 30 8.57 -4.50 2.31
N GLY A 31 9.26 -4.05 1.28
CA GLY A 31 10.18 -2.93 1.35
C GLY A 31 9.50 -1.66 0.86
N ASP A 32 9.63 -0.59 1.63
CA ASP A 32 9.17 0.75 1.27
C ASP A 32 10.39 1.63 0.97
N TYR A 33 10.32 2.45 -0.08
CA TYR A 33 11.38 3.38 -0.46
C TYR A 33 10.83 4.79 -0.67
N LYS A 34 11.35 5.76 0.08
CA LYS A 34 11.03 7.18 -0.05
C LYS A 34 11.89 7.82 -1.13
N LEU A 35 11.29 8.22 -2.24
CA LEU A 35 12.02 8.72 -3.40
C LEU A 35 12.68 10.09 -3.21
N GLN A 36 12.19 10.94 -2.30
CA GLN A 36 12.75 12.28 -2.10
C GLN A 36 13.96 12.32 -1.18
N ILE A 37 13.98 11.45 -0.18
CA ILE A 37 15.03 11.45 0.84
C ILE A 37 15.88 10.18 0.81
N ASN A 38 15.60 9.28 -0.15
CA ASN A 38 16.31 8.01 -0.36
C ASN A 38 16.33 7.08 0.87
N ASP A 39 15.29 7.13 1.71
CA ASP A 39 15.17 6.25 2.86
C ASP A 39 14.54 4.92 2.47
N LEU A 40 15.18 3.82 2.85
CA LEU A 40 14.63 2.48 2.78
C LEU A 40 13.92 2.14 4.08
N GLY A 41 12.84 1.37 4.03
CA GLY A 41 12.12 0.87 5.20
C GLY A 41 11.61 -0.55 5.02
N GLY A 42 11.53 -1.28 6.13
CA GLY A 42 10.84 -2.56 6.21
C GLY A 42 9.39 -2.36 6.63
N ASN A 43 8.46 -2.91 5.88
CA ASN A 43 7.02 -2.82 6.11
C ASN A 43 6.42 -4.18 6.44
N ALA A 44 5.51 -4.19 7.39
CA ALA A 44 4.63 -5.32 7.67
C ALA A 44 3.21 -4.83 7.87
N GLY A 45 2.24 -5.59 7.39
CA GLY A 45 0.84 -5.21 7.50
C GLY A 45 -0.10 -6.36 7.18
N PHE A 46 -1.37 -6.07 7.27
CA PHE A 46 -2.41 -7.00 6.85
C PHE A 46 -3.49 -6.25 6.05
N GLU A 47 -4.31 -7.02 5.36
CA GLU A 47 -5.41 -6.51 4.57
C GLU A 47 -6.63 -7.38 4.81
N TYR A 48 -7.77 -6.74 5.06
CA TYR A 48 -9.05 -7.38 5.28
C TYR A 48 -10.10 -6.83 4.31
N PHE A 49 -10.74 -7.71 3.56
CA PHE A 49 -11.82 -7.37 2.63
C PHE A 49 -13.15 -7.33 3.38
N PHE A 50 -13.61 -6.13 3.72
CA PHE A 50 -14.89 -5.93 4.41
C PHE A 50 -16.08 -5.84 3.45
N ALA A 51 -15.85 -5.65 2.18
CA ALA A 51 -16.83 -5.68 1.11
C ALA A 51 -16.14 -6.07 -0.22
N ASP A 52 -16.93 -6.47 -1.21
CA ASP A 52 -16.42 -6.74 -2.55
C ASP A 52 -15.64 -5.53 -3.06
N ARG A 53 -14.40 -5.76 -3.50
CA ARG A 53 -13.46 -4.73 -3.99
C ARG A 53 -12.98 -3.69 -2.97
N PHE A 54 -13.46 -3.71 -1.72
CA PHE A 54 -13.01 -2.80 -0.69
C PHE A 54 -12.26 -3.52 0.40
N SER A 55 -11.08 -3.04 0.71
CA SER A 55 -10.29 -3.56 1.82
C SER A 55 -9.75 -2.46 2.73
N PHE A 56 -9.48 -2.84 3.97
CA PHE A 56 -8.75 -2.05 4.95
C PHE A 56 -7.37 -2.68 5.14
N ALA A 57 -6.33 -1.88 4.94
CA ALA A 57 -4.94 -2.34 4.91
C ALA A 57 -4.04 -1.53 5.86
N PRO A 58 -4.12 -1.78 7.18
CA PRO A 58 -3.18 -1.20 8.12
C PRO A 58 -1.79 -1.79 7.95
N SER A 59 -0.77 -0.94 8.06
CA SER A 59 0.62 -1.37 7.97
C SER A 59 1.55 -0.49 8.80
N PHE A 60 2.63 -1.10 9.27
CA PHE A 60 3.70 -0.45 10.01
C PHE A 60 4.98 -0.52 9.19
N THR A 61 5.68 0.63 9.06
CA THR A 61 6.99 0.70 8.41
C THR A 61 8.03 1.21 9.39
N TYR A 62 9.12 0.47 9.51
CA TYR A 62 10.34 0.92 10.17
C TYR A 62 11.32 1.40 9.10
N TRP A 63 11.73 2.67 9.19
CA TRP A 63 12.64 3.30 8.26
C TRP A 63 14.08 3.23 8.76
N PHE A 64 15.03 3.14 7.84
CA PHE A 64 16.46 3.10 8.12
C PHE A 64 17.13 4.40 7.67
N PRO A 65 16.86 5.56 8.34
CA PRO A 65 17.51 6.82 8.00
C PRO A 65 18.98 6.79 8.42
N ASP A 66 19.81 7.60 7.76
CA ASP A 66 21.24 7.73 8.10
C ASP A 66 21.44 8.26 9.53
N ILE A 67 20.52 9.08 10.03
CA ILE A 67 20.57 9.68 11.37
C ILE A 67 19.23 9.46 12.08
N GLY A 68 19.31 8.92 13.31
CA GLY A 68 18.14 8.76 14.17
C GLY A 68 17.36 7.47 13.95
N ARG A 69 16.10 7.49 14.34
CA ARG A 69 15.13 6.40 14.15
C ARG A 69 13.82 6.95 13.67
N SER A 70 13.22 6.30 12.71
CA SER A 70 11.89 6.70 12.23
C SER A 70 10.99 5.50 11.93
N TYR A 71 9.72 5.68 12.15
CA TYR A 71 8.71 4.68 11.86
C TYR A 71 7.40 5.36 11.47
N SER A 72 6.56 4.64 10.78
CA SER A 72 5.24 5.13 10.39
C SER A 72 4.18 4.05 10.50
N LEU A 73 2.97 4.50 10.86
CA LEU A 73 1.77 3.70 10.85
C LEU A 73 0.87 4.21 9.73
N ASN A 74 0.41 3.31 8.87
CA ASN A 74 -0.53 3.60 7.81
C ASN A 74 -1.84 2.89 8.09
N ALA A 75 -2.95 3.56 7.80
CA ALA A 75 -4.29 3.00 7.80
C ALA A 75 -4.91 3.32 6.44
N ASP A 76 -4.74 2.40 5.52
CA ASP A 76 -5.11 2.59 4.11
C ASP A 76 -6.42 1.84 3.78
N LEU A 77 -7.28 2.47 3.01
CA LEU A 77 -8.39 1.84 2.31
C LEU A 77 -7.96 1.60 0.87
N ARG A 78 -8.26 0.42 0.35
CA ARG A 78 -8.00 0.05 -1.04
C ARG A 78 -9.31 -0.21 -1.75
N TYR A 79 -9.40 0.29 -2.98
CA TYR A 79 -10.51 -0.02 -3.88
C TYR A 79 -9.97 -0.70 -5.13
N TYR A 80 -10.34 -1.95 -5.32
CA TYR A 80 -9.89 -2.80 -6.42
C TYR A 80 -10.67 -2.51 -7.70
N LEU A 81 -9.94 -2.11 -8.73
CA LEU A 81 -10.49 -1.80 -10.06
C LEU A 81 -10.62 -3.05 -10.92
N THR A 82 -9.68 -3.99 -10.76
CA THR A 82 -9.63 -5.24 -11.52
C THR A 82 -9.57 -6.44 -10.57
N GLU A 83 -9.99 -7.58 -11.07
CA GLU A 83 -10.05 -8.87 -10.38
C GLU A 83 -9.20 -9.91 -11.14
N GLY A 84 -8.98 -11.08 -10.53
CA GLY A 84 -8.22 -12.18 -11.13
C GLY A 84 -6.73 -12.11 -10.78
N ILE A 85 -5.87 -12.60 -11.69
CA ILE A 85 -4.43 -12.76 -11.45
C ILE A 85 -3.73 -11.41 -11.24
N SER A 86 -4.15 -10.37 -11.95
CA SER A 86 -3.59 -9.02 -11.84
C SER A 86 -4.65 -8.06 -11.32
N GLN A 87 -4.51 -7.66 -10.08
CA GLN A 87 -5.47 -6.83 -9.38
C GLN A 87 -4.89 -5.43 -9.19
N VAL A 88 -5.44 -4.45 -9.89
CA VAL A 88 -5.06 -3.03 -9.75
C VAL A 88 -6.02 -2.36 -8.79
N TYR A 89 -5.49 -1.54 -7.89
CA TYR A 89 -6.29 -0.84 -6.88
C TYR A 89 -5.85 0.60 -6.66
N LEU A 90 -6.78 1.40 -6.17
CA LEU A 90 -6.54 2.74 -5.65
C LEU A 90 -6.34 2.67 -4.15
N VAL A 91 -5.48 3.53 -3.63
CA VAL A 91 -5.19 3.67 -2.19
C VAL A 91 -5.60 5.06 -1.73
N GLY A 92 -6.31 5.11 -0.61
CA GLY A 92 -6.58 6.33 0.11
C GLY A 92 -6.54 6.06 1.60
N GLY A 93 -5.83 6.88 2.39
CA GLY A 93 -5.70 6.55 3.79
C GLY A 93 -5.05 7.62 4.65
N TYR A 94 -4.80 7.22 5.87
CA TYR A 94 -4.13 8.01 6.89
C TYR A 94 -2.72 7.46 7.14
N ASN A 95 -1.79 8.37 7.37
CA ASN A 95 -0.43 8.05 7.77
C ASN A 95 -0.04 8.89 8.99
N ASN A 96 0.61 8.26 9.95
CA ASN A 96 1.34 8.96 11.00
C ASN A 96 2.80 8.53 11.01
N PHE A 97 3.68 9.52 11.00
CA PHE A 97 5.13 9.34 10.96
C PHE A 97 5.76 9.87 12.24
N TRP A 98 6.66 9.12 12.82
CA TRP A 98 7.45 9.52 13.99
C TRP A 98 8.92 9.50 13.66
N LEU A 99 9.62 10.57 14.06
CA LEU A 99 11.05 10.74 13.87
C LEU A 99 11.71 11.11 15.20
N ASN A 100 12.72 10.35 15.60
CA ASN A 100 13.60 10.66 16.71
C ASN A 100 15.03 10.83 16.18
N LEU A 101 15.56 12.06 16.22
CA LEU A 101 16.90 12.38 15.74
C LEU A 101 18.00 12.10 16.79
N GLN A 102 17.61 11.87 18.06
CA GLN A 102 18.56 11.63 19.16
C GLN A 102 18.14 10.39 19.96
N PRO A 103 18.24 9.17 19.36
CA PRO A 103 17.90 7.95 20.05
C PRO A 103 18.89 7.68 21.19
N GLY A 104 18.40 7.58 22.41
CA GLY A 104 19.20 7.34 23.62
C GLY A 104 19.27 8.52 24.60
N GLU A 105 18.94 9.72 24.16
CA GLU A 105 18.69 10.88 25.00
C GLU A 105 17.17 11.09 25.15
N PRO A 106 16.68 11.82 26.16
CA PRO A 106 15.26 12.20 26.22
C PRO A 106 14.94 13.22 25.10
N GLY A 107 15.19 12.79 23.86
CA GLY A 107 15.04 13.61 22.66
C GLY A 107 13.56 13.82 22.30
N GLN A 108 13.30 14.89 21.57
CA GLN A 108 11.97 15.19 21.07
C GLN A 108 11.60 14.21 19.94
N VAL A 109 10.54 13.44 20.12
CA VAL A 109 9.93 12.66 19.07
C VAL A 109 9.02 13.59 18.28
N LEU A 110 9.37 13.85 17.03
CA LEU A 110 8.51 14.59 16.11
C LEU A 110 7.46 13.63 15.54
N SER A 111 6.19 13.96 15.74
CA SER A 111 5.06 13.23 15.15
C SER A 111 4.41 14.07 14.07
N ARG A 112 4.13 13.47 12.90
CA ARG A 112 3.51 14.14 11.77
C ARG A 112 2.45 13.24 11.15
N ALA A 113 1.22 13.71 11.19
CA ALA A 113 0.09 13.10 10.53
C ALA A 113 -0.02 13.56 9.08
N GLY A 114 -0.53 12.70 8.22
CA GLY A 114 -0.76 12.99 6.81
C GLY A 114 -1.77 12.06 6.19
N ALA A 115 -2.09 12.30 4.93
CA ALA A 115 -2.92 11.44 4.12
C ALA A 115 -2.06 10.64 3.12
N ASN A 116 -2.51 9.44 2.78
CA ASN A 116 -1.97 8.60 1.73
C ASN A 116 -2.91 8.63 0.52
N PHE A 117 -2.34 8.80 -0.67
CA PHE A 117 -3.04 8.63 -1.94
C PHE A 117 -2.13 7.89 -2.92
N GLY A 118 -2.67 6.89 -3.62
CA GLY A 118 -1.83 6.14 -4.52
C GLY A 118 -2.57 5.11 -5.34
N VAL A 119 -1.77 4.32 -6.04
CA VAL A 119 -2.20 3.20 -6.85
C VAL A 119 -1.29 2.01 -6.56
N GLY A 120 -1.85 0.83 -6.64
CA GLY A 120 -1.08 -0.39 -6.47
C GLY A 120 -1.57 -1.49 -7.38
N ALA A 121 -0.76 -2.53 -7.46
CA ALA A 121 -1.08 -3.77 -8.15
C ALA A 121 -0.69 -4.96 -7.28
N PHE A 122 -1.57 -5.94 -7.22
CA PHE A 122 -1.31 -7.24 -6.64
C PHE A 122 -1.30 -8.27 -7.77
N LEU A 123 -0.24 -9.07 -7.84
CA LEU A 123 -0.10 -10.19 -8.76
C LEU A 123 -0.27 -11.49 -7.98
N ASP A 124 -1.35 -12.20 -8.27
CA ASP A 124 -1.63 -13.51 -7.70
C ASP A 124 -0.78 -14.56 -8.43
N LEU A 125 0.30 -15.02 -7.78
CA LEU A 125 1.25 -15.94 -8.39
C LEU A 125 0.94 -17.40 -8.06
N MET A 126 0.45 -17.65 -6.84
CA MET A 126 0.12 -18.99 -6.35
C MET A 126 -1.08 -18.91 -5.39
N ASP A 127 -1.71 -20.04 -5.12
CA ASP A 127 -2.88 -20.11 -4.24
C ASP A 127 -2.66 -19.48 -2.86
N GLN A 128 -1.43 -19.50 -2.37
CA GLN A 128 -1.08 -19.02 -1.03
C GLN A 128 -0.36 -17.67 -1.00
N PHE A 129 0.28 -17.24 -2.11
CA PHE A 129 1.01 -15.98 -2.10
C PHE A 129 1.02 -15.24 -3.44
N GLY A 130 1.22 -13.94 -3.37
CA GLY A 130 1.40 -13.07 -4.52
C GLY A 130 2.38 -11.94 -4.22
N VAL A 131 2.59 -11.08 -5.20
CA VAL A 131 3.47 -9.92 -5.11
C VAL A 131 2.65 -8.65 -5.17
N VAL A 132 2.97 -7.70 -4.30
CA VAL A 132 2.38 -6.36 -4.29
C VAL A 132 3.40 -5.33 -4.72
N THR A 133 2.97 -4.40 -5.56
CA THR A 133 3.69 -3.16 -5.82
C THR A 133 2.73 -1.99 -5.64
N GLU A 134 3.18 -0.92 -5.00
CA GLU A 134 2.34 0.22 -4.66
C GLU A 134 3.14 1.51 -4.76
N PHE A 135 2.59 2.49 -5.43
CA PHE A 135 3.12 3.85 -5.46
C PHE A 135 2.13 4.78 -4.77
N LYS A 136 2.58 5.48 -3.73
CA LYS A 136 1.74 6.41 -2.99
C LYS A 136 2.44 7.71 -2.66
N LEU A 137 1.67 8.77 -2.59
CA LEU A 137 2.05 10.08 -2.11
C LEU A 137 1.58 10.21 -0.66
N GLN A 138 2.51 10.51 0.23
CA GLN A 138 2.25 10.79 1.65
C GLN A 138 2.31 12.29 1.88
N SER A 139 1.24 12.86 2.42
CA SER A 139 1.11 14.30 2.69
C SER A 139 1.52 14.61 4.13
N GLN A 140 2.83 14.68 4.40
CA GLN A 140 3.38 14.97 5.73
C GLN A 140 4.24 16.25 5.71
N ASN A 141 3.65 17.41 5.59
CA ASN A 141 4.28 18.72 5.37
C ASN A 141 4.92 18.90 3.97
N THR A 142 5.45 17.85 3.39
CA THR A 142 5.94 17.78 2.01
C THR A 142 5.33 16.56 1.35
N ARG A 143 5.08 16.64 0.06
CA ARG A 143 4.59 15.49 -0.70
C ARG A 143 5.72 14.48 -0.84
N GLN A 144 5.62 13.37 -0.10
CA GLN A 144 6.62 12.30 -0.08
C GLN A 144 6.14 11.14 -0.96
N PRO A 145 6.72 10.94 -2.16
CA PRO A 145 6.44 9.74 -2.94
C PRO A 145 7.15 8.53 -2.32
N VAL A 146 6.39 7.45 -2.14
CA VAL A 146 6.85 6.18 -1.59
C VAL A 146 6.55 5.07 -2.59
N LEU A 147 7.54 4.27 -2.91
CA LEU A 147 7.41 3.04 -3.66
C LEU A 147 7.45 1.86 -2.68
N ARG A 148 6.50 0.94 -2.80
CA ARG A 148 6.43 -0.31 -2.04
C ARG A 148 6.54 -1.49 -2.99
N VAL A 149 7.33 -2.49 -2.59
CA VAL A 149 7.36 -3.81 -3.25
C VAL A 149 7.42 -4.87 -2.16
N GLY A 150 6.58 -5.90 -2.27
CA GLY A 150 6.50 -6.91 -1.23
C GLY A 150 5.81 -8.18 -1.65
N VAL A 151 5.74 -9.11 -0.69
CA VAL A 151 5.06 -10.39 -0.80
C VAL A 151 3.82 -10.37 0.10
N VAL A 152 2.75 -10.94 -0.41
CA VAL A 152 1.45 -11.06 0.26
C VAL A 152 1.12 -12.53 0.39
N PHE A 153 0.73 -12.94 1.59
CA PHE A 153 0.24 -14.27 1.91
C PHE A 153 -1.28 -14.22 2.10
N LYS A 154 -1.99 -15.10 1.40
CA LYS A 154 -3.44 -15.28 1.55
C LYS A 154 -3.70 -16.31 2.64
N LEU A 155 -4.64 -16.02 3.55
CA LEU A 155 -5.01 -16.87 4.68
C LEU A 155 -6.44 -17.39 4.56
#